data_e232ee12bf2819ce30c7050b2e42f71d
#
_entry.id   e232ee12bf2819ce30c7050b2e42f71d
#
_cell.length_a   1.000
_cell.length_b   1.000
_cell.length_c   1.000
_cell.angle_alpha   90.00
_cell.angle_beta   90.00
_cell.angle_gamma   90.00
#
_symmetry.space_group_name_H-M   'P 1'
#
loop_
_entity.id
_entity.type
_entity.pdbx_description
1 polymer ?
#
loop_
_entity_poly.entity_id
_entity_poly.type
_entity_poly.pdbx_seq_one_letter_code
_entity_poly.pdbx_strand_id
1 'polypeptide(L)'
;MLYPNVETFIGCDSSYRAADIVLYGAPFDSTTSYRPGARFGPSAIRHESFGLETYSPYQNADLTDFDIFDSGDLELCFGSSEAALADIEARAAEILHDGKLPLLLGGEHLVTLGAVRAVAEKHPCLLYTSPSPRDLSTSR
;
A
#
# COMPACT_ATOMS: atom_id res chain seq x y z
N MET A 1 14.59 -9.27 7.27
CA MET A 1 13.71 -9.02 8.44
C MET A 1 13.34 -7.53 8.41
N LEU A 2 12.06 -7.21 8.32
CA LEU A 2 11.60 -5.84 8.30
C LEU A 2 11.47 -5.31 9.74
N TYR A 3 11.77 -4.01 9.91
CA TYR A 3 11.65 -3.31 11.19
C TYR A 3 10.38 -2.43 11.17
N PRO A 4 9.72 -2.22 12.33
CA PRO A 4 8.57 -1.34 12.40
C PRO A 4 8.97 0.10 12.09
N ASN A 5 8.05 0.86 11.49
CA ASN A 5 8.21 2.29 11.30
C ASN A 5 8.14 3.04 12.65
N VAL A 6 8.67 4.26 12.69
CA VAL A 6 8.58 5.15 13.87
C VAL A 6 7.15 5.64 14.06
N GLU A 7 6.44 5.94 12.96
CA GLU A 7 5.02 6.32 12.93
C GLU A 7 4.26 5.30 12.08
N THR A 8 3.40 4.51 12.72
CA THR A 8 2.58 3.48 12.08
C THR A 8 1.16 3.98 11.86
N PHE A 9 0.42 3.34 10.98
CA PHE A 9 -1.04 3.52 10.91
C PHE A 9 -1.67 2.99 12.20
N ILE A 10 -2.73 3.67 12.72
CA ILE A 10 -3.41 3.27 13.96
C ILE A 10 -3.78 1.78 13.94
N GLY A 11 -3.45 1.06 15.00
CA GLY A 11 -3.76 -0.38 15.12
C GLY A 11 -2.88 -1.31 14.27
N CYS A 12 -1.85 -0.80 13.55
CA CYS A 12 -0.93 -1.61 12.74
C CYS A 12 0.42 -1.79 13.45
N ASP A 13 0.41 -2.33 14.66
CA ASP A 13 1.56 -2.44 15.55
C ASP A 13 1.99 -3.89 15.86
N SER A 14 1.40 -4.88 15.18
CA SER A 14 1.81 -6.28 15.27
C SER A 14 3.27 -6.46 14.83
N SER A 15 3.94 -7.47 15.34
CA SER A 15 5.28 -7.82 14.84
C SER A 15 5.20 -8.40 13.42
N TYR A 16 6.22 -8.18 12.58
CA TYR A 16 6.25 -8.76 11.23
C TYR A 16 6.02 -10.28 11.22
N ARG A 17 6.52 -10.98 12.24
CA ARG A 17 6.37 -12.43 12.34
C ARG A 17 4.92 -12.88 12.58
N ALA A 18 4.19 -12.12 13.39
CA ALA A 18 2.80 -12.44 13.74
C ALA A 18 1.82 -11.97 12.65
N ALA A 19 2.15 -10.90 11.93
CA ALA A 19 1.25 -10.26 10.99
C ALA A 19 0.85 -11.15 9.81
N ASP A 20 -0.42 -11.10 9.45
CA ASP A 20 -0.97 -11.66 8.20
C ASP A 20 -0.96 -10.62 7.07
N ILE A 21 -1.02 -9.35 7.42
CA ILE A 21 -1.06 -8.22 6.49
C ILE A 21 0.15 -7.32 6.75
N VAL A 22 0.83 -6.89 5.68
CA VAL A 22 1.94 -5.95 5.75
C VAL A 22 1.60 -4.68 5.00
N LEU A 23 1.43 -3.58 5.75
CA LEU A 23 1.26 -2.24 5.23
C LEU A 23 2.63 -1.67 4.86
N TYR A 24 2.75 -1.07 3.67
CA TYR A 24 3.97 -0.37 3.25
C TYR A 24 3.63 0.81 2.34
N GLY A 25 4.44 1.84 2.37
CA GLY A 25 4.25 3.04 1.57
C GLY A 25 5.17 3.09 0.35
N ALA A 26 4.66 3.64 -0.76
CA ALA A 26 5.43 3.97 -1.95
C ALA A 26 5.32 5.47 -2.25
N PRO A 27 6.15 6.31 -1.62
CA PRO A 27 6.10 7.77 -1.72
C PRO A 27 6.69 8.26 -3.05
N PHE A 28 6.01 8.03 -4.16
CA PHE A 28 6.46 8.36 -5.51
C PHE A 28 5.45 9.21 -6.26
N ASP A 29 5.90 10.26 -6.95
CA ASP A 29 5.08 11.16 -7.77
C ASP A 29 5.86 11.83 -8.90
N SER A 30 6.95 11.18 -9.37
CA SER A 30 7.83 11.78 -10.38
C SER A 30 7.25 11.81 -11.79
N THR A 31 6.13 11.12 -12.04
CA THR A 31 5.45 11.12 -13.35
C THR A 31 4.12 11.88 -13.35
N THR A 32 3.79 12.58 -12.27
CA THR A 32 2.57 13.39 -12.21
C THR A 32 2.59 14.51 -13.25
N SER A 33 1.50 14.61 -14.01
CA SER A 33 1.33 15.66 -15.04
C SER A 33 0.92 17.01 -14.47
N TYR A 34 0.40 17.07 -13.24
CA TYR A 34 -0.08 18.28 -12.61
C TYR A 34 0.07 18.21 -11.08
N ARG A 35 0.76 19.21 -10.51
CA ARG A 35 1.02 19.39 -9.07
C ARG A 35 1.55 18.14 -8.37
N PRO A 36 2.88 18.00 -8.21
CA PRO A 36 3.49 16.98 -7.38
C PRO A 36 3.05 17.15 -5.91
N GLY A 37 3.17 16.10 -5.11
CA GLY A 37 2.82 16.08 -3.68
C GLY A 37 2.21 14.76 -3.23
N ALA A 38 1.80 13.90 -4.18
CA ALA A 38 1.27 12.59 -3.86
C ALA A 38 2.28 11.70 -3.07
N ARG A 39 3.59 11.98 -3.21
CA ARG A 39 4.64 11.32 -2.41
C ARG A 39 4.47 11.47 -0.90
N PHE A 40 3.79 12.50 -0.43
CA PHE A 40 3.52 12.72 0.98
C PHE A 40 2.27 11.98 1.48
N GLY A 41 1.53 11.33 0.58
CA GLY A 41 0.29 10.61 0.88
C GLY A 41 0.45 9.54 1.95
N PRO A 42 1.39 8.58 1.84
CA PRO A 42 1.55 7.53 2.82
C PRO A 42 1.81 8.03 4.23
N SER A 43 2.69 9.03 4.38
CA SER A 43 2.99 9.63 5.68
C SER A 43 1.79 10.42 6.24
N ALA A 44 1.10 11.20 5.39
CA ALA A 44 -0.08 11.94 5.80
C ALA A 44 -1.23 11.00 6.25
N ILE A 45 -1.45 9.89 5.54
CA ILE A 45 -2.46 8.89 5.90
C ILE A 45 -2.17 8.27 7.27
N ARG A 46 -0.90 7.95 7.57
CA ARG A 46 -0.51 7.45 8.89
C ARG A 46 -0.75 8.48 9.98
N HIS A 47 -0.30 9.71 9.76
CA HIS A 47 -0.47 10.80 10.71
C HIS A 47 -1.94 11.04 11.05
N GLU A 48 -2.78 11.17 10.03
CA GLU A 48 -4.21 11.43 10.19
C GLU A 48 -4.98 10.22 10.76
N SER A 49 -4.43 9.01 10.66
CA SER A 49 -5.08 7.80 11.18
C SER A 49 -5.31 7.85 12.68
N PHE A 50 -4.48 8.55 13.44
CA PHE A 50 -4.63 8.71 14.90
C PHE A 50 -5.85 9.55 15.30
N GLY A 51 -6.46 10.25 14.36
CA GLY A 51 -7.74 10.93 14.54
C GLY A 51 -8.97 10.05 14.29
N LEU A 52 -8.77 8.80 13.91
CA LEU A 52 -9.84 7.85 13.59
C LEU A 52 -10.09 6.87 14.74
N GLU A 53 -11.26 6.24 14.71
CA GLU A 53 -11.57 5.09 15.55
C GLU A 53 -11.22 3.79 14.81
N THR A 54 -10.74 2.79 15.56
CA THR A 54 -10.38 1.49 14.98
C THR A 54 -11.60 0.63 14.66
N TYR A 55 -12.72 0.86 15.36
CA TYR A 55 -13.95 0.12 15.15
C TYR A 55 -14.77 0.63 13.97
N SER A 56 -15.18 -0.28 13.07
CA SER A 56 -16.09 0.00 11.98
C SER A 56 -17.50 -0.54 12.25
N PRO A 57 -18.50 0.33 12.52
CA PRO A 57 -19.87 -0.11 12.73
C PRO A 57 -20.51 -0.74 11.49
N TYR A 58 -20.03 -0.38 10.29
CA TYR A 58 -20.55 -0.94 9.03
C TYR A 58 -20.10 -2.39 8.81
N GLN A 59 -18.91 -2.74 9.26
CA GLN A 59 -18.36 -4.08 9.16
C GLN A 59 -18.52 -4.89 10.44
N ASN A 60 -18.91 -4.22 11.55
CA ASN A 60 -18.97 -4.80 12.88
C ASN A 60 -17.65 -5.51 13.25
N ALA A 61 -16.54 -4.84 12.99
CA ALA A 61 -15.19 -5.34 13.22
C ALA A 61 -14.28 -4.21 13.71
N ASP A 62 -13.31 -4.56 14.52
CA ASP A 62 -12.26 -3.64 14.98
C ASP A 62 -10.98 -3.93 14.22
N LEU A 63 -10.24 -2.87 13.86
CA LEU A 63 -8.95 -3.02 13.18
C LEU A 63 -7.94 -3.80 14.03
N THR A 64 -8.06 -3.70 15.34
CA THR A 64 -7.21 -4.43 16.30
C THR A 64 -7.48 -5.93 16.38
N ASP A 65 -8.54 -6.41 15.72
CA ASP A 65 -8.81 -7.85 15.56
C ASP A 65 -7.91 -8.49 14.48
N PHE A 66 -7.15 -7.68 13.74
CA PHE A 66 -6.29 -8.14 12.65
C PHE A 66 -4.81 -7.93 12.99
N ASP A 67 -3.99 -8.91 12.67
CA ASP A 67 -2.53 -8.81 12.81
C ASP A 67 -1.92 -8.09 11.61
N ILE A 68 -1.75 -6.76 11.74
CA ILE A 68 -1.19 -5.90 10.70
C ILE A 68 0.14 -5.32 11.16
N PHE A 69 1.16 -5.44 10.32
CA PHE A 69 2.47 -4.82 10.50
C PHE A 69 2.65 -3.67 9.52
N ASP A 70 2.98 -2.48 10.01
CA ASP A 70 3.34 -1.35 9.17
C ASP A 70 4.87 -1.25 9.04
N SER A 71 5.39 -1.52 7.84
CA SER A 71 6.82 -1.49 7.54
C SER A 71 7.35 -0.11 7.16
N GLY A 72 6.50 0.92 7.18
CA GLY A 72 6.89 2.27 6.75
C GLY A 72 6.98 2.43 5.24
N ASP A 73 7.64 3.50 4.82
CA ASP A 73 7.81 3.86 3.42
C ASP A 73 9.06 3.24 2.81
N LEU A 74 8.97 2.92 1.53
CA LEU A 74 10.11 2.51 0.71
C LEU A 74 11.00 3.71 0.40
N GLU A 75 12.31 3.50 0.39
CA GLU A 75 13.27 4.44 -0.18
C GLU A 75 13.31 4.24 -1.69
N LEU A 76 12.62 5.10 -2.44
CA LEU A 76 12.47 4.96 -3.89
C LEU A 76 13.40 5.89 -4.67
N CYS A 77 13.88 5.41 -5.82
CA CYS A 77 14.66 6.21 -6.74
C CYS A 77 13.76 7.19 -7.53
N PHE A 78 13.84 8.49 -7.22
CA PHE A 78 13.08 9.52 -7.95
C PHE A 78 13.59 9.80 -9.37
N GLY A 79 14.82 9.38 -9.68
CA GLY A 79 15.43 9.59 -11.00
C GLY A 79 15.02 8.56 -12.06
N SER A 80 14.37 7.47 -11.67
CA SER A 80 13.94 6.40 -12.57
C SER A 80 12.65 5.75 -12.10
N SER A 81 11.60 5.90 -12.89
CA SER A 81 10.32 5.24 -12.65
C SER A 81 10.45 3.71 -12.71
N GLU A 82 11.33 3.21 -13.57
CA GLU A 82 11.55 1.76 -13.69
C GLU A 82 12.22 1.20 -12.44
N ALA A 83 13.22 1.89 -11.90
CA ALA A 83 13.87 1.48 -10.64
C ALA A 83 12.87 1.53 -9.46
N ALA A 84 12.09 2.60 -9.35
CA ALA A 84 11.08 2.72 -8.31
C ALA A 84 10.01 1.60 -8.40
N LEU A 85 9.56 1.26 -9.61
CA LEU A 85 8.62 0.14 -9.81
C LEU A 85 9.25 -1.21 -9.44
N ALA A 86 10.52 -1.42 -9.76
CA ALA A 86 11.24 -2.65 -9.38
C ALA A 86 11.36 -2.79 -7.85
N ASP A 87 11.63 -1.69 -7.13
CA ASP A 87 11.70 -1.69 -5.67
C ASP A 87 10.34 -2.02 -5.04
N ILE A 88 9.24 -1.47 -5.59
CA ILE A 88 7.87 -1.74 -5.14
C ILE A 88 7.49 -3.21 -5.41
N GLU A 89 7.82 -3.72 -6.60
CA GLU A 89 7.59 -5.11 -7.00
C GLU A 89 8.35 -6.07 -6.09
N ALA A 90 9.63 -5.80 -5.83
CA ALA A 90 10.47 -6.60 -4.95
C ALA A 90 9.91 -6.67 -3.52
N ARG A 91 9.44 -5.53 -2.98
CA ARG A 91 8.81 -5.51 -1.65
C ARG A 91 7.51 -6.32 -1.62
N ALA A 92 6.64 -6.17 -2.61
CA ALA A 92 5.41 -6.94 -2.69
C ALA A 92 5.70 -8.44 -2.82
N ALA A 93 6.70 -8.82 -3.64
CA ALA A 93 7.13 -10.20 -3.79
C ALA A 93 7.69 -10.80 -2.50
N GLU A 94 8.50 -10.04 -1.74
CA GLU A 94 9.00 -10.46 -0.41
C GLU A 94 7.85 -10.79 0.54
N ILE A 95 6.87 -9.89 0.65
CA ILE A 95 5.70 -10.05 1.52
C ILE A 95 4.88 -11.28 1.10
N LEU A 96 4.64 -11.43 -0.20
CA LEU A 96 3.91 -12.56 -0.76
C LEU A 96 4.64 -13.89 -0.58
N HIS A 97 5.97 -13.90 -0.70
CA HIS A 97 6.81 -15.08 -0.47
C HIS A 97 6.68 -15.58 0.99
N ASP A 98 6.60 -14.64 1.94
CA ASP A 98 6.41 -14.96 3.36
C ASP A 98 4.96 -15.35 3.71
N GLY A 99 4.10 -15.50 2.69
CA GLY A 99 2.72 -15.95 2.85
C GLY A 99 1.76 -14.87 3.36
N LYS A 100 2.19 -13.60 3.35
CA LYS A 100 1.43 -12.46 3.88
C LYS A 100 0.75 -11.67 2.75
N LEU A 101 -0.24 -10.84 3.12
CA LEU A 101 -0.95 -9.97 2.20
C LEU A 101 -0.27 -8.59 2.14
N PRO A 102 0.23 -8.15 0.99
CA PRO A 102 0.75 -6.79 0.83
C PRO A 102 -0.38 -5.76 0.73
N LEU A 103 -0.30 -4.69 1.54
CA LEU A 103 -1.21 -3.55 1.50
C LEU A 103 -0.40 -2.28 1.20
N LEU A 104 -0.56 -1.74 -0.01
CA LEU A 104 0.22 -0.60 -0.49
C LEU A 104 -0.49 0.73 -0.23
N LEU A 105 0.17 1.64 0.49
CA LEU A 105 -0.16 3.07 0.50
C LEU A 105 0.60 3.76 -0.63
N GLY A 106 -0.12 4.26 -1.62
CA GLY A 106 0.49 4.85 -2.79
C GLY A 106 0.80 6.33 -2.65
N GLY A 107 1.73 6.76 -3.49
CA GLY A 107 1.85 8.11 -3.99
C GLY A 107 0.94 8.30 -5.20
N GLU A 108 1.53 8.41 -6.40
CA GLU A 108 0.76 8.48 -7.64
C GLU A 108 0.27 7.09 -8.09
N HIS A 109 -0.65 7.08 -9.06
CA HIS A 109 -1.29 5.86 -9.53
C HIS A 109 -0.33 4.81 -10.13
N LEU A 110 0.80 5.26 -10.70
CA LEU A 110 1.80 4.39 -11.30
C LEU A 110 2.36 3.33 -10.33
N VAL A 111 2.45 3.62 -9.03
CA VAL A 111 3.03 2.70 -8.03
C VAL A 111 2.26 1.38 -7.93
N THR A 112 0.97 1.40 -8.27
CA THR A 112 0.12 0.20 -8.31
C THR A 112 0.69 -0.86 -9.26
N LEU A 113 1.32 -0.45 -10.37
CA LEU A 113 1.86 -1.38 -11.36
C LEU A 113 2.94 -2.30 -10.77
N GLY A 114 3.84 -1.76 -9.91
CA GLY A 114 4.87 -2.58 -9.25
C GLY A 114 4.25 -3.67 -8.37
N ALA A 115 3.30 -3.29 -7.51
CA ALA A 115 2.63 -4.25 -6.63
C ALA A 115 1.83 -5.31 -7.42
N VAL A 116 1.08 -4.89 -8.45
CA VAL A 116 0.27 -5.80 -9.28
C VAL A 116 1.13 -6.81 -10.02
N ARG A 117 2.33 -6.44 -10.49
CA ARG A 117 3.26 -7.38 -11.15
C ARG A 117 3.61 -8.55 -10.22
N ALA A 118 4.02 -8.27 -8.99
CA ALA A 118 4.35 -9.30 -8.01
C ALA A 118 3.13 -10.21 -7.68
N VAL A 119 1.94 -9.60 -7.54
CA VAL A 119 0.71 -10.36 -7.28
C VAL A 119 0.34 -11.24 -8.47
N ALA A 120 0.47 -10.73 -9.70
CA ALA A 120 0.16 -11.47 -10.92
C ALA A 120 1.08 -12.68 -11.14
N GLU A 121 2.35 -12.59 -10.75
CA GLU A 121 3.25 -13.76 -10.77
C GLU A 121 2.78 -14.89 -9.86
N LYS A 122 2.32 -14.55 -8.66
CA LYS A 122 1.81 -15.52 -7.69
C LYS A 122 0.43 -16.05 -8.07
N HIS A 123 -0.38 -15.23 -8.73
CA HIS A 123 -1.76 -15.52 -9.09
C HIS A 123 -2.02 -15.29 -10.58
N PRO A 124 -1.58 -16.22 -11.48
CA PRO A 124 -1.64 -16.01 -12.93
C PRO A 124 -3.05 -15.82 -13.50
N CYS A 125 -4.08 -16.21 -12.76
CA CYS A 125 -5.49 -16.05 -13.15
C CYS A 125 -6.14 -14.83 -12.49
N LEU A 126 -5.36 -13.92 -11.90
CA LEU A 126 -5.90 -12.72 -11.27
C LEU A 126 -6.52 -11.81 -12.32
N LEU A 127 -7.83 -11.56 -12.18
CA LEU A 127 -8.53 -10.53 -12.93
C LEU A 127 -8.72 -9.31 -12.06
N TYR A 128 -8.15 -8.18 -12.47
CA TYR A 128 -8.29 -6.91 -11.79
C TYR A 128 -9.17 -5.96 -12.60
N THR A 129 -10.20 -5.41 -11.95
CA THR A 129 -11.04 -4.35 -12.52
C THR A 129 -11.01 -3.15 -11.58
N SER A 130 -10.55 -2.00 -12.08
CA SER A 130 -10.58 -0.74 -11.35
C SER A 130 -11.66 0.16 -11.93
N PRO A 131 -12.67 0.57 -11.16
CA PRO A 131 -13.65 1.51 -11.66
C PRO A 131 -12.97 2.85 -11.97
N SER A 132 -13.17 3.34 -13.18
CA SER A 132 -12.73 4.66 -13.61
C SER A 132 -13.87 5.67 -13.42
N PRO A 133 -13.59 6.95 -13.15
CA PRO A 133 -14.62 8.00 -13.19
C PRO A 133 -15.40 8.05 -14.50
N ARG A 134 -14.83 7.56 -15.62
CA ARG A 134 -15.51 7.42 -16.91
C ARG A 134 -16.54 6.30 -16.92
N ASP A 135 -16.28 5.21 -16.19
CA ASP A 135 -17.20 4.07 -16.12
C ASP A 135 -18.48 4.43 -15.38
N LEU A 136 -18.39 5.33 -14.40
CA LEU A 136 -19.53 5.87 -13.66
C LEU A 136 -20.42 6.80 -14.50
N SER A 137 -19.88 7.38 -15.58
CA SER A 137 -20.62 8.26 -16.48
C SER A 137 -21.43 7.54 -17.54
N THR A 138 -21.17 6.26 -17.78
CA THR A 138 -21.87 5.44 -18.79
C THR A 138 -23.07 4.67 -18.26
N SER A 139 -23.31 4.72 -16.94
CA SER A 139 -24.44 4.02 -16.28
C SER A 139 -25.68 4.89 -16.06
N ARG A 140 -25.90 5.92 -16.92
CA ARG A 140 -27.13 6.75 -16.94
C ARG A 140 -27.90 6.60 -18.25
#